data_f9cbd04e64e305368921f615c0c4dfa8
#
_entry.id   f9cbd04e64e305368921f615c0c4dfa8
#
_cell.length_a   1.000
_cell.length_b   1.000
_cell.length_c   1.000
_cell.angle_alpha   90.00
_cell.angle_beta   90.00
_cell.angle_gamma   90.00
#
_symmetry.space_group_name_H-M   'P 1'
#
loop_
_entity.id
_entity.type
_entity.pdbx_description
1 polymer ?
#
loop_
_entity_poly.entity_id
_entity_poly.type
_entity_poly.pdbx_seq_one_letter_code
_entity_poly.pdbx_strand_id
1 'polypeptide(L)'
;MPFDGIDAFDNHPIAKLGAVERMLATEQQWCKGRLRDAHGRHCLVGAIEAVGGRQVLQKPILQAAREVSGKRYWRIEFFNDDPRTTHADVLQVLRRTRENMIAGMIGSYSRQPRHRRWIGALRALCSRGGFEAEAMSPESTARLSPTEPLALCGEPEGSGQADRVLEFQH
;
A
#
# COMPACT_ATOMS: atom_id res chain seq x y z
N MET A 1 -37.79 -0.98 11.57
CA MET A 1 -36.33 -1.15 11.54
C MET A 1 -35.83 -0.47 10.28
N PRO A 2 -35.19 0.70 10.34
CA PRO A 2 -34.58 1.29 9.15
C PRO A 2 -33.38 0.41 8.76
N PHE A 3 -33.27 0.15 7.50
CA PHE A 3 -32.18 -0.64 6.89
C PHE A 3 -30.94 0.27 6.84
N ASP A 4 -30.04 0.16 7.80
CA ASP A 4 -28.79 0.93 7.89
C ASP A 4 -27.72 0.43 6.88
N GLY A 5 -28.16 -0.10 5.75
CA GLY A 5 -27.27 -0.69 4.73
C GLY A 5 -26.61 0.29 3.77
N ILE A 6 -26.91 1.59 3.86
CA ILE A 6 -26.41 2.58 2.88
C ILE A 6 -24.96 2.95 3.17
N ASP A 7 -24.55 3.00 4.45
CA ASP A 7 -23.20 3.42 4.83
C ASP A 7 -22.10 2.41 4.44
N ALA A 8 -22.44 1.14 4.26
CA ALA A 8 -21.49 0.11 3.85
C ALA A 8 -21.01 0.28 2.40
N PHE A 9 -21.85 0.83 1.52
CA PHE A 9 -21.49 1.05 0.11
C PHE A 9 -20.58 2.27 -0.07
N ASP A 10 -20.73 3.32 0.74
CA ASP A 10 -19.90 4.54 0.65
C ASP A 10 -18.45 4.30 1.09
N ASN A 11 -18.20 3.30 1.90
CA ASN A 11 -16.85 2.91 2.32
C ASN A 11 -16.16 1.96 1.35
N HIS A 12 -16.83 1.48 0.31
CA HIS A 12 -16.21 0.56 -0.64
C HIS A 12 -15.15 1.28 -1.48
N PRO A 13 -13.93 0.71 -1.64
CA PRO A 13 -12.83 1.37 -2.36
C PRO A 13 -13.19 1.81 -3.78
N ILE A 14 -14.00 1.03 -4.51
CA ILE A 14 -14.45 1.38 -5.88
C ILE A 14 -15.44 2.56 -5.85
N ALA A 15 -16.30 2.66 -4.85
CA ALA A 15 -17.20 3.80 -4.70
C ALA A 15 -16.41 5.10 -4.43
N LYS A 16 -15.42 5.04 -3.54
CA LYS A 16 -14.49 6.16 -3.29
C LYS A 16 -13.71 6.54 -4.55
N LEU A 17 -13.21 5.56 -5.31
CA LEU A 17 -12.55 5.82 -6.58
C LEU A 17 -13.48 6.54 -7.57
N GLY A 18 -14.74 6.10 -7.68
CA GLY A 18 -15.75 6.76 -8.50
C GLY A 18 -16.05 8.20 -8.07
N ALA A 19 -15.98 8.49 -6.75
CA ALA A 19 -16.11 9.86 -6.26
C ALA A 19 -14.91 10.72 -6.67
N VAL A 20 -13.68 10.20 -6.58
CA VAL A 20 -12.46 10.87 -7.07
C VAL A 20 -12.57 11.15 -8.58
N GLU A 21 -13.00 10.18 -9.37
CA GLU A 21 -13.20 10.37 -10.82
C GLU A 21 -14.19 11.49 -11.14
N ARG A 22 -15.30 11.59 -10.41
CA ARG A 22 -16.27 12.69 -10.59
C ARG A 22 -15.67 14.06 -10.21
N MET A 23 -14.86 14.11 -9.13
CA MET A 23 -14.22 15.36 -8.69
C MET A 23 -13.14 15.87 -9.66
N LEU A 24 -12.57 14.97 -10.46
CA LEU A 24 -11.51 15.29 -11.42
C LEU A 24 -11.98 15.06 -12.87
N ALA A 25 -13.29 15.06 -13.12
CA ALA A 25 -13.83 14.72 -14.42
C ALA A 25 -13.40 15.67 -15.55
N THR A 26 -13.16 16.92 -15.23
CA THR A 26 -12.74 17.95 -16.19
C THR A 26 -11.41 18.57 -15.80
N GLU A 27 -10.67 19.06 -16.79
CA GLU A 27 -9.38 19.73 -16.57
C GLU A 27 -9.53 20.96 -15.65
N GLN A 28 -10.67 21.67 -15.73
CA GLN A 28 -10.98 22.84 -14.90
C GLN A 28 -11.15 22.47 -13.41
N GLN A 29 -11.32 21.22 -13.06
CA GLN A 29 -11.45 20.74 -11.68
C GLN A 29 -10.11 20.25 -11.11
N TRP A 30 -9.09 20.12 -11.94
CA TRP A 30 -7.79 19.61 -11.58
C TRP A 30 -6.75 20.73 -11.42
N CYS A 31 -5.83 20.55 -10.45
CA CYS A 31 -4.70 21.44 -10.25
C CYS A 31 -3.42 20.67 -9.89
N LYS A 32 -2.27 21.36 -9.90
CA LYS A 32 -0.97 20.85 -9.47
C LYS A 32 -0.46 21.65 -8.28
N GLY A 33 0.45 21.02 -7.50
CA GLY A 33 1.23 21.70 -6.45
C GLY A 33 0.46 22.02 -5.17
N ARG A 34 -0.86 21.84 -5.11
CA ARG A 34 -1.70 22.12 -3.94
C ARG A 34 -2.82 21.11 -3.85
N LEU A 35 -3.19 20.68 -2.65
CA LEU A 35 -4.31 19.76 -2.43
C LEU A 35 -5.63 20.31 -2.95
N ARG A 36 -5.85 21.60 -2.70
CA ARG A 36 -6.97 22.39 -3.21
C ARG A 36 -6.49 23.82 -3.44
N ASP A 37 -6.83 24.39 -4.57
CA ASP A 37 -6.52 25.79 -4.86
C ASP A 37 -7.64 26.77 -4.48
N ALA A 38 -7.40 28.05 -4.69
CA ALA A 38 -8.36 29.13 -4.37
C ALA A 38 -9.66 29.06 -5.22
N HIS A 39 -9.61 28.38 -6.37
CA HIS A 39 -10.78 28.18 -7.26
C HIS A 39 -11.54 26.89 -6.93
N GLY A 40 -11.14 26.17 -5.87
CA GLY A 40 -11.78 24.92 -5.47
C GLY A 40 -11.34 23.70 -6.27
N ARG A 41 -10.36 23.81 -7.17
CA ARG A 41 -9.79 22.70 -7.93
C ARG A 41 -8.95 21.82 -7.01
N HIS A 42 -8.98 20.52 -7.26
CA HIS A 42 -8.23 19.55 -6.47
C HIS A 42 -7.08 18.93 -7.26
N CYS A 43 -5.95 18.67 -6.60
CA CYS A 43 -4.99 17.72 -7.14
C CYS A 43 -5.49 16.29 -6.89
N LEU A 44 -4.84 15.31 -7.51
CA LEU A 44 -5.20 13.90 -7.32
C LEU A 44 -5.21 13.49 -5.83
N VAL A 45 -4.22 13.92 -5.05
CA VAL A 45 -4.15 13.63 -3.61
C VAL A 45 -5.26 14.34 -2.84
N GLY A 46 -5.52 15.62 -3.15
CA GLY A 46 -6.60 16.37 -2.52
C GLY A 46 -7.97 15.77 -2.77
N ALA A 47 -8.23 15.26 -3.98
CA ALA A 47 -9.46 14.54 -4.28
C ALA A 47 -9.58 13.22 -3.50
N ILE A 48 -8.48 12.46 -3.37
CA ILE A 48 -8.45 11.23 -2.55
C ILE A 48 -8.73 11.52 -1.08
N GLU A 49 -8.16 12.60 -0.54
CA GLU A 49 -8.39 13.01 0.85
C GLU A 49 -9.82 13.48 1.08
N ALA A 50 -10.37 14.26 0.15
CA ALA A 50 -11.74 14.76 0.23
C ALA A 50 -12.79 13.65 0.34
N VAL A 51 -12.55 12.49 -0.27
CA VAL A 51 -13.43 11.30 -0.18
C VAL A 51 -13.05 10.35 0.98
N GLY A 52 -12.10 10.72 1.83
CA GLY A 52 -11.59 9.84 2.90
C GLY A 52 -11.01 8.53 2.36
N GLY A 53 -10.45 8.56 1.14
CA GLY A 53 -9.94 7.39 0.42
C GLY A 53 -8.45 7.10 0.62
N ARG A 54 -7.72 7.91 1.38
CA ARG A 54 -6.24 7.85 1.45
C ARG A 54 -5.70 6.45 1.77
N GLN A 55 -6.26 5.78 2.76
CA GLN A 55 -5.78 4.46 3.19
C GLN A 55 -6.00 3.37 2.14
N VAL A 56 -7.10 3.43 1.40
CA VAL A 56 -7.53 2.36 0.48
C VAL A 56 -7.13 2.63 -0.97
N LEU A 57 -7.01 3.89 -1.39
CA LEU A 57 -6.73 4.28 -2.78
C LEU A 57 -5.27 4.62 -3.05
N GLN A 58 -4.49 5.04 -2.04
CA GLN A 58 -3.12 5.52 -2.25
C GLN A 58 -2.23 4.48 -2.93
N LYS A 59 -2.20 3.24 -2.44
CA LYS A 59 -1.38 2.17 -3.02
C LYS A 59 -1.83 1.77 -4.43
N PRO A 60 -3.13 1.49 -4.68
CA PRO A 60 -3.61 1.15 -6.03
C PRO A 60 -3.34 2.26 -7.06
N ILE A 61 -3.59 3.52 -6.71
CA ILE A 61 -3.37 4.65 -7.62
C ILE A 61 -1.87 4.84 -7.91
N LEU A 62 -1.00 4.72 -6.89
CA LEU A 62 0.44 4.81 -7.09
C LEU A 62 0.98 3.68 -8.00
N GLN A 63 0.44 2.47 -7.86
CA GLN A 63 0.76 1.37 -8.75
C GLN A 63 0.32 1.67 -10.17
N ALA A 64 -0.92 2.10 -10.38
CA ALA A 64 -1.43 2.45 -11.70
C ALA A 64 -0.64 3.61 -12.33
N ALA A 65 -0.25 4.63 -11.54
CA ALA A 65 0.59 5.72 -12.02
C ALA A 65 1.95 5.25 -12.55
N ARG A 66 2.55 4.25 -11.90
CA ARG A 66 3.80 3.62 -12.38
C ARG A 66 3.59 2.82 -13.67
N GLU A 67 2.49 2.08 -13.76
CA GLU A 67 2.13 1.29 -14.95
C GLU A 67 1.87 2.17 -16.16
N VAL A 68 1.11 3.26 -16.00
CA VAL A 68 0.73 4.17 -17.08
C VAL A 68 1.92 5.02 -17.54
N SER A 69 2.72 5.55 -16.61
CA SER A 69 3.82 6.46 -16.93
C SER A 69 5.14 5.76 -17.27
N GLY A 70 5.28 4.49 -16.89
CA GLY A 70 6.55 3.75 -16.96
C GLY A 70 7.61 4.25 -15.95
N LYS A 71 7.29 5.22 -15.09
CA LYS A 71 8.19 5.83 -14.12
C LYS A 71 7.97 5.28 -12.71
N ARG A 72 9.03 5.24 -11.91
CA ARG A 72 8.98 4.81 -10.50
C ARG A 72 8.70 5.99 -9.57
N TYR A 73 7.48 6.42 -9.45
CA TYR A 73 7.10 7.40 -8.43
C TYR A 73 7.05 6.76 -7.04
N TRP A 74 7.48 7.50 -6.02
CA TRP A 74 7.43 7.09 -4.60
C TRP A 74 6.14 7.53 -3.94
N ARG A 75 5.55 8.61 -4.44
CA ARG A 75 4.32 9.24 -3.95
C ARG A 75 3.47 9.68 -5.12
N ILE A 76 2.16 9.76 -4.88
CA ILE A 76 1.20 10.24 -5.89
C ILE A 76 1.44 11.71 -6.22
N GLU A 77 1.87 12.52 -5.23
CA GLU A 77 2.19 13.92 -5.41
C GLU A 77 3.22 14.12 -6.51
N PHE A 78 4.27 13.31 -6.54
CA PHE A 78 5.32 13.42 -7.58
C PHE A 78 4.80 13.08 -8.97
N PHE A 79 3.82 12.21 -9.08
CA PHE A 79 3.15 11.97 -10.36
C PHE A 79 2.27 13.15 -10.74
N ASN A 80 1.42 13.64 -9.81
CA ASN A 80 0.50 14.75 -10.08
C ASN A 80 1.23 16.03 -10.47
N ASP A 81 2.37 16.31 -9.81
CA ASP A 81 3.10 17.57 -9.95
C ASP A 81 4.22 17.51 -11.01
N ASP A 82 4.47 16.33 -11.60
CA ASP A 82 5.40 16.22 -12.74
C ASP A 82 4.93 17.17 -13.87
N PRO A 83 5.80 18.05 -14.39
CA PRO A 83 5.43 18.99 -15.46
C PRO A 83 4.84 18.31 -16.71
N ARG A 84 5.25 17.06 -16.96
CA ARG A 84 4.81 16.27 -18.11
C ARG A 84 3.46 15.58 -17.91
N THR A 85 3.00 15.45 -16.66
CA THR A 85 1.70 14.85 -16.37
C THR A 85 0.59 15.78 -16.82
N THR A 86 -0.31 15.27 -17.64
CA THR A 86 -1.52 15.97 -18.10
C THR A 86 -2.74 15.50 -17.34
N HIS A 87 -3.85 16.23 -17.45
CA HIS A 87 -5.14 15.78 -16.92
C HIS A 87 -5.58 14.44 -17.53
N ALA A 88 -5.30 14.23 -18.82
CA ALA A 88 -5.58 12.96 -19.50
C ALA A 88 -4.84 11.78 -18.85
N ASP A 89 -3.58 11.98 -18.44
CA ASP A 89 -2.80 10.96 -17.73
C ASP A 89 -3.40 10.64 -16.36
N VAL A 90 -3.91 11.66 -15.65
CA VAL A 90 -4.61 11.45 -14.36
C VAL A 90 -5.86 10.60 -14.57
N LEU A 91 -6.68 10.90 -15.58
CA LEU A 91 -7.87 10.10 -15.89
C LEU A 91 -7.50 8.66 -16.31
N GLN A 92 -6.41 8.49 -17.06
CA GLN A 92 -5.91 7.17 -17.45
C GLN A 92 -5.47 6.37 -16.22
N VAL A 93 -4.77 6.99 -15.27
CA VAL A 93 -4.38 6.36 -14.00
C VAL A 93 -5.59 5.93 -13.18
N LEU A 94 -6.62 6.78 -13.08
CA LEU A 94 -7.86 6.41 -12.36
C LEU A 94 -8.56 5.22 -13.02
N ARG A 95 -8.67 5.22 -14.35
CA ARG A 95 -9.21 4.09 -15.12
C ARG A 95 -8.42 2.81 -14.87
N ARG A 96 -7.08 2.88 -14.96
CA ARG A 96 -6.20 1.75 -14.73
C ARG A 96 -6.31 1.22 -13.30
N THR A 97 -6.44 2.13 -12.33
CA THR A 97 -6.70 1.77 -10.93
C THR A 97 -7.98 0.96 -10.80
N ARG A 98 -9.06 1.40 -11.44
CA ARG A 98 -10.34 0.70 -11.44
C ARG A 98 -10.22 -0.71 -12.03
N GLU A 99 -9.57 -0.85 -13.17
CA GLU A 99 -9.32 -2.14 -13.82
C GLU A 99 -8.55 -3.10 -12.90
N ASN A 100 -7.46 -2.61 -12.30
CA ASN A 100 -6.63 -3.41 -11.39
C ASN A 100 -7.40 -3.84 -10.14
N MET A 101 -8.24 -2.97 -9.59
CA MET A 101 -9.07 -3.29 -8.42
C MET A 101 -10.12 -4.35 -8.74
N ILE A 102 -10.80 -4.22 -9.88
CA ILE A 102 -11.79 -5.21 -10.34
C ILE A 102 -11.11 -6.56 -10.61
N ALA A 103 -9.98 -6.55 -11.32
CA ALA A 103 -9.21 -7.77 -11.59
C ALA A 103 -8.72 -8.46 -10.30
N GLY A 104 -8.28 -7.66 -9.31
CA GLY A 104 -7.91 -8.16 -7.99
C GLY A 104 -9.07 -8.78 -7.22
N MET A 105 -10.26 -8.22 -7.33
CA MET A 105 -11.48 -8.80 -6.73
C MET A 105 -11.84 -10.13 -7.38
N ILE A 106 -11.82 -10.21 -8.71
CA ILE A 106 -12.10 -11.47 -9.44
C ILE A 106 -11.01 -12.51 -9.16
N GLY A 107 -9.73 -12.11 -9.14
CA GLY A 107 -8.60 -12.99 -8.87
C GLY A 107 -8.59 -13.55 -7.44
N SER A 108 -9.13 -12.84 -6.47
CA SER A 108 -9.26 -13.35 -5.09
C SER A 108 -10.37 -14.41 -4.97
N TYR A 109 -11.40 -14.32 -5.79
CA TYR A 109 -12.45 -15.36 -5.85
C TYR A 109 -11.95 -16.66 -6.49
N SER A 110 -11.05 -16.59 -7.47
CA SER A 110 -10.50 -17.77 -8.14
C SER A 110 -9.32 -18.39 -7.40
N ARG A 111 -8.73 -17.67 -6.45
CA ARG A 111 -7.63 -18.18 -5.62
C ARG A 111 -8.19 -18.85 -4.37
N GLN A 112 -8.92 -19.97 -4.55
CA GLN A 112 -9.09 -20.94 -3.45
C GLN A 112 -7.68 -21.36 -2.97
N PRO A 113 -7.42 -21.32 -1.66
CA PRO A 113 -6.09 -21.61 -1.16
C PRO A 113 -5.67 -23.02 -1.59
N ARG A 114 -4.63 -23.11 -2.40
CA ARG A 114 -3.94 -24.37 -2.76
C ARG A 114 -3.36 -25.10 -1.54
N HIS A 115 -3.61 -24.58 -0.34
CA HIS A 115 -3.15 -25.15 0.94
C HIS A 115 -3.68 -26.55 1.23
N ARG A 116 -4.83 -26.96 0.66
CA ARG A 116 -5.35 -28.32 0.90
C ARG A 116 -4.58 -29.44 0.18
N ARG A 117 -3.84 -29.09 -0.88
CA ARG A 117 -3.09 -30.11 -1.63
C ARG A 117 -1.78 -30.53 -0.97
N TRP A 118 -1.19 -29.68 -0.16
CA TRP A 118 0.07 -29.97 0.52
C TRP A 118 -0.11 -30.85 1.76
N ILE A 119 -1.19 -30.66 2.49
CA ILE A 119 -1.49 -31.48 3.69
C ILE A 119 -1.78 -32.92 3.31
N GLY A 120 -2.41 -33.20 2.17
CA GLY A 120 -2.63 -34.53 1.64
C GLY A 120 -1.34 -35.20 1.21
N ALA A 121 -0.40 -34.48 0.61
CA ALA A 121 0.89 -35.01 0.19
C ALA A 121 1.80 -35.37 1.38
N LEU A 122 1.81 -34.54 2.44
CA LEU A 122 2.56 -34.81 3.66
C LEU A 122 2.01 -36.00 4.43
N ARG A 123 0.68 -36.20 4.48
CA ARG A 123 0.07 -37.38 5.09
C ARG A 123 0.39 -38.67 4.34
N ALA A 124 0.46 -38.62 3.02
CA ALA A 124 0.82 -39.78 2.19
C ALA A 124 2.30 -40.17 2.32
N LEU A 125 3.18 -39.21 2.63
CA LEU A 125 4.60 -39.50 2.89
C LEU A 125 4.84 -40.06 4.28
N CYS A 126 4.09 -39.64 5.30
CA CYS A 126 4.20 -40.19 6.65
C CYS A 126 3.63 -41.62 6.79
N SER A 127 2.70 -42.03 5.93
CA SER A 127 2.13 -43.39 5.97
C SER A 127 2.92 -44.44 5.19
N ARG A 128 3.98 -44.04 4.46
CA ARG A 128 4.85 -44.99 3.72
C ARG A 128 6.21 -45.25 4.37
N GLY A 129 6.55 -44.56 5.43
CA GLY A 129 7.75 -44.77 6.21
C GLY A 129 7.41 -45.52 7.50
N GLY A 130 7.35 -46.83 7.47
CA GLY A 130 7.50 -47.65 8.67
C GLY A 130 8.91 -47.39 9.22
N PHE A 131 9.03 -46.41 10.11
CA PHE A 131 10.26 -46.22 10.88
C PHE A 131 10.05 -46.96 12.19
N GLU A 132 10.67 -48.14 12.28
CA GLU A 132 10.82 -48.86 13.54
C GLU A 132 11.59 -47.94 14.49
N ALA A 133 10.93 -47.54 15.56
CA ALA A 133 11.52 -46.76 16.64
C ALA A 133 12.42 -47.72 17.45
N GLU A 134 13.69 -47.73 17.10
CA GLU A 134 14.74 -48.30 17.93
C GLU A 134 14.96 -47.40 19.13
N ALA A 135 14.69 -47.94 20.29
CA ALA A 135 14.80 -47.29 21.58
C ALA A 135 16.27 -46.90 21.87
N MET A 136 16.62 -45.67 21.73
CA MET A 136 17.85 -45.10 22.28
C MET A 136 17.58 -44.47 23.64
N SER A 137 18.24 -45.06 24.65
CA SER A 137 18.29 -44.63 26.04
C SER A 137 18.71 -43.18 26.24
N PRO A 138 18.18 -42.49 27.27
CA PRO A 138 18.58 -41.14 27.61
C PRO A 138 19.76 -41.18 28.61
N GLU A 139 20.97 -40.95 28.15
CA GLU A 139 22.10 -40.55 29.02
C GLU A 139 23.08 -39.72 28.20
N SER A 140 23.01 -38.41 28.34
CA SER A 140 24.16 -37.53 28.45
C SER A 140 23.71 -36.07 28.64
N THR A 141 23.44 -35.75 29.88
CA THR A 141 23.44 -34.34 30.35
C THR A 141 24.89 -33.89 30.47
N ALA A 142 25.33 -33.05 29.54
CA ALA A 142 26.53 -32.22 29.70
C ALA A 142 26.19 -30.76 29.46
N ARG A 143 26.04 -30.09 30.57
CA ARG A 143 26.47 -28.71 30.93
C ARG A 143 27.05 -27.91 29.76
N LEU A 144 26.37 -26.84 29.37
CA LEU A 144 26.99 -25.64 28.85
C LEU A 144 26.42 -24.43 29.59
N SER A 145 27.36 -23.74 30.23
CA SER A 145 27.16 -22.54 31.05
C SER A 145 26.68 -21.34 30.23
N PRO A 146 26.00 -20.38 30.86
CA PRO A 146 25.64 -19.12 30.25
C PRO A 146 26.83 -18.17 30.24
N THR A 147 27.24 -17.71 29.06
CA THR A 147 28.28 -16.68 28.92
C THR A 147 27.61 -15.38 28.52
N GLU A 148 27.69 -14.45 29.44
CA GLU A 148 27.73 -12.98 29.42
C GLU A 148 27.11 -12.15 28.30
N PRO A 149 26.48 -11.03 28.69
CA PRO A 149 26.05 -9.99 27.81
C PRO A 149 27.16 -9.02 27.47
N LEU A 150 27.44 -8.81 26.20
CA LEU A 150 28.31 -7.73 25.75
C LEU A 150 27.54 -6.41 25.65
N ALA A 151 28.04 -5.48 26.40
CA ALA A 151 27.64 -4.09 26.54
C ALA A 151 28.03 -3.24 25.33
N LEU A 152 27.22 -2.19 25.15
CA LEU A 152 27.62 -0.81 24.80
C LEU A 152 28.46 -0.58 23.54
N CYS A 153 27.83 0.17 22.61
CA CYS A 153 28.40 1.33 21.91
C CYS A 153 27.26 1.87 21.04
N GLY A 154 26.85 3.10 21.00
CA GLY A 154 27.48 4.37 21.28
C GLY A 154 26.60 5.36 20.53
N GLU A 155 25.95 6.27 21.19
CA GLU A 155 25.26 7.40 20.58
C GLU A 155 26.32 8.33 19.95
N PRO A 156 26.04 8.92 18.77
CA PRO A 156 26.61 10.20 18.43
C PRO A 156 25.59 11.30 18.64
N GLU A 157 25.77 12.07 19.66
CA GLU A 157 25.31 13.45 19.73
C GLU A 157 25.95 14.23 18.57
N GLY A 158 25.15 14.84 17.74
CA GLY A 158 25.53 15.73 16.66
C GLY A 158 24.63 16.96 16.66
N SER A 159 24.97 17.89 17.55
CA SER A 159 24.53 19.29 17.49
C SER A 159 24.94 19.91 16.16
N GLY A 160 24.01 20.47 15.44
CA GLY A 160 24.25 21.22 14.21
C GLY A 160 23.15 22.25 14.01
N GLN A 161 23.25 23.29 14.79
CA GLN A 161 22.55 24.56 14.66
C GLN A 161 23.05 25.27 13.39
N ALA A 162 22.16 25.59 12.47
CA ALA A 162 22.44 26.58 11.43
C ALA A 162 21.15 27.34 11.10
N ASP A 163 20.99 28.46 11.78
CA ASP A 163 20.25 29.63 11.34
C ASP A 163 20.58 29.97 9.88
N ARG A 164 19.57 30.06 9.05
CA ARG A 164 19.60 30.93 7.86
C ARG A 164 18.25 31.61 7.67
N VAL A 165 18.16 32.76 8.31
CA VAL A 165 17.30 33.86 7.91
C VAL A 165 17.69 34.24 6.48
N LEU A 166 16.77 34.17 5.55
CA LEU A 166 16.82 34.88 4.29
C LEU A 166 15.62 35.78 4.21
N GLU A 167 15.84 37.06 4.58
CA GLU A 167 15.06 38.21 4.13
C GLU A 167 15.05 38.23 2.60
N PHE A 168 13.89 38.29 2.03
CA PHE A 168 13.69 38.79 0.68
C PHE A 168 12.72 39.98 0.75
N GLN A 169 13.33 41.19 0.73
CA GLN A 169 12.67 42.45 0.34
C GLN A 169 12.56 42.49 -1.19
N HIS A 170 11.50 43.00 -1.62
CA HIS A 170 10.97 43.63 -2.84
C HIS A 170 9.82 42.90 -3.48
#